data_2189a1f32b1c340e23b92b4f6496fbc9
#
_entry.id   2189a1f32b1c340e23b92b4f6496fbc9
#
_cell.length_a   1.000
_cell.length_b   1.000
_cell.length_c   1.000
_cell.angle_alpha   90.00
_cell.angle_beta   90.00
_cell.angle_gamma   90.00
#
_symmetry.space_group_name_H-M   'P 1'
#
loop_
_entity.id
_entity.type
_entity.pdbx_description
1 polymer ?
#
loop_
_entity_poly.entity_id
_entity_poly.type
_entity_poly.pdbx_seq_one_letter_code
_entity_poly.pdbx_strand_id
1 'polypeptide(L)'
;VLALTSSHFCAAERQFRTPLEYGAKRTPTAQWTATAAGACLVRAHGSAGVPVLSVTFGRVQDFAVHDINNMGAAMMPAAASTLLRYFSATGTSPQDFDAIFTGDLGEVGTALLHEQMAKEGLPLDNHKDCGCLLYDTNSQNVQAGGSGAGCSAAVLCCKILPMLAAGQ
;
A
#
# COMPACT_ATOMS: atom_id res chain seq x y z
N VAL A 1 2.50 -21.58 -8.25
CA VAL A 1 1.38 -21.16 -7.39
C VAL A 1 0.68 -19.99 -8.03
N LEU A 2 -0.64 -19.97 -8.00
CA LEU A 2 -1.44 -18.80 -8.38
C LEU A 2 -1.70 -17.98 -7.12
N ALA A 3 -1.13 -16.77 -7.07
CA ALA A 3 -1.41 -15.78 -6.05
C ALA A 3 -2.49 -14.82 -6.57
N LEU A 4 -3.59 -14.72 -5.85
CA LEU A 4 -4.70 -13.86 -6.24
C LEU A 4 -5.33 -13.18 -5.03
N THR A 5 -5.85 -11.99 -5.25
CA THR A 5 -6.64 -11.26 -4.25
C THR A 5 -7.64 -10.33 -4.94
N SER A 6 -8.68 -10.00 -4.22
CA SER A 6 -9.70 -9.06 -4.68
C SER A 6 -10.32 -8.30 -3.51
N SER A 7 -10.86 -7.15 -3.80
CA SER A 7 -11.75 -6.41 -2.90
C SER A 7 -12.90 -5.81 -3.69
N HIS A 8 -14.00 -5.58 -3.00
CA HIS A 8 -15.20 -5.00 -3.59
C HIS A 8 -15.85 -4.05 -2.60
N PHE A 9 -16.01 -2.81 -3.02
CA PHE A 9 -16.78 -1.85 -2.23
C PHE A 9 -18.27 -2.17 -2.33
N CYS A 10 -18.92 -2.29 -1.19
CA CYS A 10 -20.36 -2.45 -1.11
C CYS A 10 -20.93 -1.74 0.13
N ALA A 11 -22.23 -1.53 0.13
CA ALA A 11 -22.92 -0.86 1.26
C ALA A 11 -22.75 -1.62 2.57
N ALA A 12 -22.73 -2.97 2.53
CA ALA A 12 -22.55 -3.79 3.71
C ALA A 12 -21.14 -3.62 4.30
N GLU A 13 -20.09 -3.61 3.48
CA GLU A 13 -18.72 -3.35 3.92
C GLU A 13 -18.60 -1.97 4.57
N ARG A 14 -19.17 -0.97 3.94
CA ARG A 14 -19.20 0.40 4.48
C ARG A 14 -19.91 0.46 5.83
N GLN A 15 -21.03 -0.26 5.98
CA GLN A 15 -21.77 -0.34 7.22
C GLN A 15 -20.99 -1.04 8.34
N PHE A 16 -20.20 -2.07 8.02
CA PHE A 16 -19.35 -2.75 9.00
C PHE A 16 -18.14 -1.91 9.44
N ARG A 17 -17.49 -1.25 8.50
CA ARG A 17 -16.31 -0.42 8.79
C ARG A 17 -16.68 0.83 9.58
N THR A 18 -17.78 1.46 9.21
CA THR A 18 -18.21 2.73 9.78
C THR A 18 -19.74 2.79 9.84
N PRO A 19 -20.36 2.12 10.81
CA PRO A 19 -21.83 2.06 10.92
C PRO A 19 -22.52 3.42 10.87
N LEU A 20 -21.84 4.46 11.36
CA LEU A 20 -22.34 5.84 11.40
C LEU A 20 -22.12 6.61 10.10
N GLU A 21 -21.28 6.12 9.19
CA GLU A 21 -21.03 6.76 7.90
C GLU A 21 -22.10 6.57 6.84
N TYR A 22 -23.06 5.71 7.09
CA TYR A 22 -24.12 5.48 6.12
C TYR A 22 -24.91 6.78 5.90
N GLY A 23 -24.66 7.38 4.73
CA GLY A 23 -25.19 8.71 4.40
C GLY A 23 -24.41 9.91 4.96
N ALA A 24 -23.40 9.71 5.81
CA ALA A 24 -22.57 10.79 6.34
C ALA A 24 -21.47 11.22 5.36
N LYS A 25 -20.99 12.45 5.53
CA LYS A 25 -19.81 12.96 4.82
C LYS A 25 -18.56 12.20 5.32
N ARG A 26 -17.78 11.66 4.38
CA ARG A 26 -16.52 11.01 4.72
C ARG A 26 -15.50 12.02 5.21
N THR A 27 -14.69 11.60 6.19
CA THR A 27 -13.58 12.41 6.69
C THR A 27 -12.46 12.50 5.63
N PRO A 28 -11.63 13.55 5.65
CA PRO A 28 -10.48 13.64 4.73
C PRO A 28 -9.45 12.51 4.87
N THR A 29 -9.41 11.84 6.02
CA THR A 29 -8.52 10.71 6.30
C THR A 29 -9.06 9.37 5.82
N ALA A 30 -10.36 9.29 5.47
CA ALA A 30 -10.99 8.06 5.01
C ALA A 30 -10.46 7.65 3.63
N GLN A 31 -10.37 6.34 3.42
CA GLN A 31 -9.99 5.75 2.15
C GLN A 31 -11.18 5.04 1.48
N TRP A 32 -11.13 4.90 0.17
CA TRP A 32 -12.14 4.20 -0.61
C TRP A 32 -11.71 2.78 -0.91
N THR A 33 -12.50 1.79 -0.48
CA THR A 33 -12.24 0.39 -0.85
C THR A 33 -12.33 0.22 -2.37
N ALA A 34 -11.23 -0.22 -2.97
CA ALA A 34 -11.18 -0.47 -4.40
C ALA A 34 -12.01 -1.69 -4.78
N THR A 35 -12.84 -1.56 -5.80
CA THR A 35 -13.44 -2.71 -6.49
C THR A 35 -12.48 -3.17 -7.56
N ALA A 36 -11.59 -4.08 -7.18
CA ALA A 36 -10.50 -4.52 -8.03
C ALA A 36 -10.02 -5.93 -7.66
N ALA A 37 -9.31 -6.55 -8.59
CA ALA A 37 -8.66 -7.84 -8.37
C ALA A 37 -7.32 -7.89 -9.11
N GLY A 38 -6.43 -8.76 -8.65
CA GLY A 38 -5.19 -9.09 -9.35
C GLY A 38 -4.81 -10.54 -9.14
N ALA A 39 -4.13 -11.12 -10.12
CA ALA A 39 -3.64 -12.49 -10.07
C ALA A 39 -2.25 -12.57 -10.70
N CYS A 40 -1.32 -13.23 -10.03
CA CYS A 40 0.03 -13.46 -10.51
C CYS A 40 0.40 -14.93 -10.42
N LEU A 41 1.07 -15.44 -11.46
CA LEU A 41 1.65 -16.77 -11.43
C LEU A 41 3.06 -16.71 -10.82
N VAL A 42 3.22 -17.31 -9.64
CA VAL A 42 4.50 -17.43 -8.94
C VAL A 42 5.09 -18.81 -9.21
N ARG A 43 6.34 -18.86 -9.70
CA ARG A 43 7.08 -20.09 -10.03
C ARG A 43 8.36 -20.16 -9.21
N ALA A 44 8.79 -21.37 -8.88
CA ALA A 44 10.05 -21.59 -8.18
C ALA A 44 11.27 -21.33 -9.08
N HIS A 45 11.16 -21.64 -10.37
CA HIS A 45 12.22 -21.51 -11.37
C HIS A 45 11.65 -21.03 -12.70
N GLY A 46 12.46 -20.36 -13.50
CA GLY A 46 12.11 -19.95 -14.85
C GLY A 46 12.99 -18.80 -15.35
N SER A 47 13.11 -18.69 -16.65
CA SER A 47 13.88 -17.63 -17.34
C SER A 47 13.03 -16.42 -17.72
N ALA A 48 11.72 -16.49 -17.54
CA ALA A 48 10.80 -15.40 -17.88
C ALA A 48 10.08 -14.87 -16.64
N GLY A 49 9.84 -13.58 -16.60
CA GLY A 49 9.15 -12.87 -15.51
C GLY A 49 10.09 -12.09 -14.62
N VAL A 50 9.52 -11.44 -13.62
CA VAL A 50 10.25 -10.60 -12.66
C VAL A 50 10.71 -11.48 -11.49
N PRO A 51 12.01 -11.53 -11.18
CA PRO A 51 12.51 -12.35 -10.07
C PRO A 51 12.18 -11.71 -8.72
N VAL A 52 11.79 -12.52 -7.73
CA VAL A 52 11.73 -12.15 -6.33
C VAL A 52 13.11 -12.43 -5.73
N LEU A 53 13.87 -11.40 -5.40
CA LEU A 53 15.27 -11.53 -4.94
C LEU A 53 15.37 -11.77 -3.44
N SER A 54 14.50 -11.13 -2.65
CA SER A 54 14.49 -11.25 -1.20
C SER A 54 13.10 -11.02 -0.62
N VAL A 55 12.87 -11.51 0.58
CA VAL A 55 11.60 -11.37 1.30
C VAL A 55 11.90 -11.08 2.78
N THR A 56 11.18 -10.12 3.35
CA THR A 56 11.19 -9.82 4.78
C THR A 56 9.79 -9.93 5.34
N PHE A 57 9.65 -10.68 6.43
CA PHE A 57 8.38 -10.75 7.16
C PHE A 57 8.22 -9.56 8.09
N GLY A 58 7.12 -8.85 7.96
CA GLY A 58 6.73 -7.79 8.89
C GLY A 58 6.35 -8.35 10.27
N ARG A 59 6.10 -7.45 11.21
CA ARG A 59 5.56 -7.76 12.54
C ARG A 59 4.29 -6.96 12.77
N VAL A 60 3.38 -7.52 13.54
CA VAL A 60 2.21 -6.76 14.01
C VAL A 60 2.72 -5.59 14.85
N GLN A 61 2.21 -4.40 14.56
CA GLN A 61 2.50 -3.16 15.28
C GLN A 61 1.17 -2.59 15.77
N ASP A 62 1.12 -2.28 17.05
CA ASP A 62 -0.03 -1.62 17.66
C ASP A 62 0.44 -0.30 18.30
N PHE A 63 0.02 0.80 17.72
CA PHE A 63 0.30 2.16 18.18
C PHE A 63 -0.92 2.82 18.83
N ALA A 64 -1.90 2.00 19.21
CA ALA A 64 -3.13 2.44 19.86
C ALA A 64 -3.88 3.52 19.05
N VAL A 65 -3.88 3.42 17.74
CA VAL A 65 -4.67 4.30 16.87
C VAL A 65 -6.12 3.85 16.91
N HIS A 66 -6.98 4.66 17.51
CA HIS A 66 -8.40 4.35 17.71
C HIS A 66 -9.34 5.04 16.72
N ASP A 67 -8.81 5.90 15.84
CA ASP A 67 -9.60 6.55 14.79
C ASP A 67 -9.86 5.57 13.64
N ILE A 68 -11.07 5.03 13.60
CA ILE A 68 -11.51 4.09 12.54
C ILE A 68 -11.54 4.70 11.14
N ASN A 69 -11.51 6.02 11.04
CA ASN A 69 -11.47 6.74 9.75
C ASN A 69 -10.04 7.03 9.29
N ASN A 70 -9.02 6.63 10.05
CA ASN A 70 -7.62 6.89 9.73
C ASN A 70 -6.80 5.61 9.68
N MET A 71 -7.10 4.76 8.71
CA MET A 71 -6.39 3.50 8.50
C MET A 71 -4.91 3.72 8.15
N GLY A 72 -4.59 4.80 7.42
CA GLY A 72 -3.20 5.14 7.09
C GLY A 72 -2.33 5.32 8.33
N ALA A 73 -2.82 6.03 9.36
CA ALA A 73 -2.10 6.18 10.62
C ALA A 73 -1.94 4.85 11.37
N ALA A 74 -2.92 3.95 11.29
CA ALA A 74 -2.84 2.63 11.93
C ALA A 74 -1.86 1.68 11.21
N MET A 75 -1.75 1.77 9.89
CA MET A 75 -0.90 0.89 9.07
C MET A 75 0.55 1.37 8.96
N MET A 76 0.79 2.68 9.01
CA MET A 76 2.11 3.28 8.82
C MET A 76 3.20 2.69 9.71
N PRO A 77 2.99 2.46 11.02
CA PRO A 77 4.05 1.91 11.88
C PRO A 77 4.53 0.52 11.45
N ALA A 78 3.64 -0.32 10.94
CA ALA A 78 4.01 -1.64 10.43
C ALA A 78 4.82 -1.53 9.14
N ALA A 79 4.47 -0.59 8.25
CA ALA A 79 5.23 -0.31 7.04
C ALA A 79 6.64 0.19 7.37
N ALA A 80 6.78 1.21 8.24
CA ALA A 80 8.06 1.75 8.67
C ALA A 80 8.94 0.67 9.32
N SER A 81 8.40 -0.10 10.28
CA SER A 81 9.12 -1.19 10.95
C SER A 81 9.61 -2.25 9.96
N THR A 82 8.82 -2.57 8.94
CA THR A 82 9.20 -3.57 7.93
C THR A 82 10.33 -3.07 7.03
N LEU A 83 10.25 -1.81 6.57
CA LEU A 83 11.29 -1.17 5.77
C LEU A 83 12.61 -1.06 6.54
N LEU A 84 12.58 -0.59 7.79
CA LEU A 84 13.77 -0.49 8.63
C LEU A 84 14.44 -1.85 8.84
N ARG A 85 13.65 -2.88 9.08
CA ARG A 85 14.18 -4.25 9.21
C ARG A 85 14.78 -4.76 7.91
N TYR A 86 14.14 -4.48 6.78
CA TYR A 86 14.64 -4.88 5.48
C TYR A 86 15.99 -4.22 5.19
N PHE A 87 16.07 -2.91 5.30
CA PHE A 87 17.31 -2.16 5.05
C PHE A 87 18.44 -2.59 6.00
N SER A 88 18.14 -2.76 7.29
CA SER A 88 19.13 -3.24 8.24
C SER A 88 19.60 -4.67 7.95
N ALA A 89 18.72 -5.57 7.53
CA ALA A 89 19.06 -6.96 7.26
C ALA A 89 19.84 -7.15 5.95
N THR A 90 19.59 -6.30 4.97
CA THR A 90 20.23 -6.37 3.65
C THR A 90 21.45 -5.46 3.53
N GLY A 91 21.65 -4.52 4.46
CA GLY A 91 22.69 -3.49 4.37
C GLY A 91 22.42 -2.47 3.25
N THR A 92 21.16 -2.32 2.85
CA THR A 92 20.71 -1.39 1.81
C THR A 92 20.04 -0.15 2.38
N SER A 93 19.79 0.82 1.54
CA SER A 93 19.10 2.08 1.83
C SER A 93 18.03 2.36 0.79
N PRO A 94 17.10 3.30 0.99
CA PRO A 94 16.10 3.64 -0.02
C PRO A 94 16.69 4.00 -1.39
N GLN A 95 17.87 4.59 -1.43
CA GLN A 95 18.56 5.04 -2.65
C GLN A 95 19.08 3.89 -3.51
N ASP A 96 19.14 2.66 -2.98
CA ASP A 96 19.57 1.47 -3.73
C ASP A 96 18.43 0.88 -4.58
N PHE A 97 17.23 1.50 -4.56
CA PHE A 97 16.05 1.06 -5.28
C PHE A 97 15.53 2.15 -6.21
N ASP A 98 15.09 1.77 -7.40
CA ASP A 98 14.46 2.69 -8.37
C ASP A 98 13.09 3.16 -7.88
N ALA A 99 12.34 2.30 -7.19
CA ALA A 99 11.08 2.64 -6.57
C ALA A 99 10.75 1.73 -5.38
N ILE A 100 10.07 2.28 -4.40
CA ILE A 100 9.51 1.58 -3.24
C ILE A 100 8.00 1.76 -3.27
N PHE A 101 7.25 0.66 -3.19
CA PHE A 101 5.80 0.70 -3.22
C PHE A 101 5.20 0.19 -1.92
N THR A 102 4.22 0.93 -1.38
CA THR A 102 3.34 0.45 -0.32
C THR A 102 1.95 0.10 -0.88
N GLY A 103 1.19 -0.69 -0.14
CA GLY A 103 -0.06 -1.26 -0.60
C GLY A 103 -1.21 -0.26 -0.70
N ASP A 104 -1.60 0.30 0.43
CA ASP A 104 -2.79 1.14 0.54
C ASP A 104 -2.75 2.06 1.78
N LEU A 105 -1.60 2.66 2.04
CA LEU A 105 -1.45 3.65 3.12
C LEU A 105 -2.28 4.91 2.86
N GLY A 106 -2.52 5.23 1.60
CA GLY A 106 -3.16 6.46 1.19
C GLY A 106 -2.31 7.70 1.47
N GLU A 107 -2.84 8.89 1.21
CA GLU A 107 -2.10 10.15 1.35
C GLU A 107 -1.63 10.39 2.80
N VAL A 108 -2.52 10.15 3.78
CA VAL A 108 -2.20 10.39 5.20
C VAL A 108 -1.12 9.42 5.69
N GLY A 109 -1.28 8.11 5.42
CA GLY A 109 -0.29 7.12 5.82
C GLY A 109 1.05 7.31 5.12
N THR A 110 1.04 7.72 3.86
CA THR A 110 2.25 8.07 3.08
C THR A 110 2.99 9.24 3.70
N ALA A 111 2.29 10.34 4.01
CA ALA A 111 2.91 11.50 4.65
C ALA A 111 3.56 11.14 5.99
N LEU A 112 2.84 10.38 6.82
CA LEU A 112 3.36 9.91 8.10
C LEU A 112 4.57 8.96 7.93
N LEU A 113 4.54 8.08 6.93
CA LEU A 113 5.67 7.19 6.62
C LEU A 113 6.91 7.99 6.22
N HIS A 114 6.76 8.97 5.34
CA HIS A 114 7.88 9.84 4.93
C HIS A 114 8.48 10.58 6.11
N GLU A 115 7.63 11.15 6.99
CA GLU A 115 8.10 11.82 8.20
C GLU A 115 8.85 10.87 9.14
N GLN A 116 8.33 9.67 9.36
CA GLN A 116 8.97 8.67 10.22
C GLN A 116 10.30 8.21 9.66
N MET A 117 10.35 7.87 8.38
CA MET A 117 11.57 7.39 7.74
C MET A 117 12.65 8.48 7.63
N ALA A 118 12.26 9.73 7.44
CA ALA A 118 13.18 10.86 7.49
C ALA A 118 13.81 11.05 8.88
N LYS A 119 13.06 10.85 9.97
CA LYS A 119 13.58 10.87 11.35
C LYS A 119 14.61 9.76 11.60
N GLU A 120 14.46 8.62 10.92
CA GLU A 120 15.43 7.50 10.98
C GLU A 120 16.64 7.72 10.05
N GLY A 121 16.72 8.85 9.35
CA GLY A 121 17.80 9.16 8.41
C GLY A 121 17.71 8.42 7.08
N LEU A 122 16.55 7.88 6.74
CA LEU A 122 16.27 7.08 5.53
C LEU A 122 15.11 7.70 4.73
N PRO A 123 15.28 8.91 4.14
CA PRO A 123 14.20 9.55 3.38
C PRO A 123 13.77 8.70 2.19
N LEU A 124 12.46 8.68 1.93
CA LEU A 124 11.84 7.85 0.89
C LEU A 124 11.46 8.71 -0.34
N ASP A 125 12.44 9.28 -1.03
CA ASP A 125 12.19 10.15 -2.19
C ASP A 125 11.60 9.41 -3.40
N ASN A 126 11.85 8.10 -3.48
CA ASN A 126 11.39 7.21 -4.55
C ASN A 126 10.16 6.37 -4.18
N HIS A 127 9.48 6.70 -3.07
CA HIS A 127 8.30 5.97 -2.59
C HIS A 127 7.03 6.37 -3.33
N LYS A 128 6.17 5.38 -3.56
CA LYS A 128 4.83 5.53 -4.13
C LYS A 128 3.87 4.61 -3.39
N ASP A 129 2.66 5.08 -3.12
CA ASP A 129 1.62 4.26 -2.50
C ASP A 129 0.58 3.83 -3.54
N CYS A 130 0.20 2.55 -3.53
CA CYS A 130 -0.76 2.02 -4.48
C CYS A 130 -2.16 2.64 -4.31
N GLY A 131 -2.54 3.00 -3.09
CA GLY A 131 -3.80 3.72 -2.83
C GLY A 131 -3.84 5.11 -3.47
N CYS A 132 -2.70 5.79 -3.50
CA CYS A 132 -2.55 7.08 -4.19
C CYS A 132 -2.39 6.93 -5.71
N LEU A 133 -1.92 5.78 -6.19
CA LEU A 133 -1.73 5.51 -7.62
C LEU A 133 -2.97 5.01 -8.34
N LEU A 134 -3.90 4.38 -7.61
CA LEU A 134 -5.09 3.77 -8.19
C LEU A 134 -6.15 4.81 -8.58
N TYR A 135 -6.27 5.86 -7.79
CA TYR A 135 -7.24 6.93 -7.97
C TYR A 135 -6.57 8.29 -8.11
N ASP A 136 -7.19 9.18 -8.85
CA ASP A 136 -6.86 10.59 -8.82
C ASP A 136 -7.60 11.27 -7.66
N THR A 137 -6.90 11.47 -6.55
CA THR A 137 -7.45 12.04 -5.31
C THR A 137 -7.92 13.49 -5.47
N ASN A 138 -7.45 14.20 -6.52
CA ASN A 138 -7.85 15.58 -6.79
C ASN A 138 -9.20 15.68 -7.51
N SER A 139 -9.49 14.72 -8.42
CA SER A 139 -10.69 14.77 -9.25
C SER A 139 -11.76 13.76 -8.82
N GLN A 140 -11.37 12.69 -8.14
CA GLN A 140 -12.28 11.64 -7.67
C GLN A 140 -12.52 11.79 -6.16
N ASN A 141 -13.78 11.67 -5.75
CA ASN A 141 -14.16 11.80 -4.33
C ASN A 141 -13.79 10.56 -3.50
N VAL A 142 -12.51 10.26 -3.41
CA VAL A 142 -11.94 9.12 -2.69
C VAL A 142 -11.18 9.51 -1.40
N GLN A 143 -11.18 10.80 -1.07
CA GLN A 143 -10.50 11.37 0.10
C GLN A 143 -9.01 11.00 0.11
N ALA A 144 -8.53 10.23 1.10
CA ALA A 144 -7.11 9.88 1.24
C ALA A 144 -6.65 8.76 0.26
N GLY A 145 -7.45 8.39 -0.73
CA GLY A 145 -7.06 7.42 -1.76
C GLY A 145 -7.72 6.07 -1.64
N GLY A 146 -7.18 5.08 -2.34
CA GLY A 146 -7.68 3.71 -2.38
C GLY A 146 -7.28 2.88 -1.17
N SER A 147 -8.08 1.85 -0.90
CA SER A 147 -7.85 0.86 0.16
C SER A 147 -8.33 -0.52 -0.28
N GLY A 148 -7.98 -1.53 0.49
CA GLY A 148 -8.45 -2.91 0.31
C GLY A 148 -7.47 -3.80 -0.45
N ALA A 149 -7.67 -5.10 -0.29
CA ALA A 149 -6.75 -6.11 -0.81
C ALA A 149 -6.60 -6.08 -2.34
N GLY A 150 -7.63 -5.66 -3.07
CA GLY A 150 -7.57 -5.50 -4.53
C GLY A 150 -6.81 -4.26 -4.99
N CYS A 151 -6.60 -3.26 -4.14
CA CYS A 151 -5.94 -2.01 -4.49
C CYS A 151 -4.49 -2.24 -4.94
N SER A 152 -3.65 -2.78 -4.06
CA SER A 152 -2.24 -3.07 -4.36
C SER A 152 -2.10 -4.10 -5.48
N ALA A 153 -2.96 -5.12 -5.51
CA ALA A 153 -2.93 -6.13 -6.58
C ALA A 153 -3.24 -5.54 -7.95
N ALA A 154 -4.21 -4.63 -8.06
CA ALA A 154 -4.51 -3.96 -9.33
C ALA A 154 -3.33 -3.10 -9.80
N VAL A 155 -2.72 -2.29 -8.91
CA VAL A 155 -1.56 -1.48 -9.25
C VAL A 155 -0.36 -2.34 -9.62
N LEU A 156 -0.10 -3.43 -8.87
CA LEU A 156 0.96 -4.39 -9.19
C LEU A 156 0.79 -4.95 -10.60
N CYS A 157 -0.40 -5.51 -10.91
CA CYS A 157 -0.65 -6.19 -12.18
C CYS A 157 -0.77 -5.24 -13.38
N CYS A 158 -1.38 -4.05 -13.19
CA CYS A 158 -1.67 -3.14 -14.30
C CYS A 158 -0.58 -2.08 -14.52
N LYS A 159 0.29 -1.85 -13.56
CA LYS A 159 1.31 -0.80 -13.65
C LYS A 159 2.71 -1.32 -13.35
N ILE A 160 2.96 -1.86 -12.16
CA ILE A 160 4.31 -2.20 -11.71
C ILE A 160 4.92 -3.33 -12.56
N LEU A 161 4.22 -4.45 -12.71
CA LEU A 161 4.75 -5.57 -13.51
C LEU A 161 4.94 -5.21 -14.99
N PRO A 162 4.04 -4.47 -15.67
CA PRO A 162 4.28 -3.98 -17.02
C PRO A 162 5.50 -3.04 -17.13
N MET A 163 5.70 -2.13 -16.16
CA MET A 163 6.89 -1.26 -16.14
C MET A 163 8.17 -2.08 -16.02
N LEU A 164 8.23 -3.02 -15.08
CA LEU A 164 9.39 -3.90 -14.93
C LEU A 164 9.65 -4.76 -16.16
N ALA A 165 8.61 -5.25 -16.82
CA ALA A 165 8.74 -6.00 -18.07
C ALA A 165 9.26 -5.15 -19.24
N ALA A 166 9.01 -3.84 -19.22
CA ALA A 166 9.52 -2.86 -20.18
C ALA A 166 10.92 -2.34 -19.84
N GLY A 167 11.52 -2.76 -18.73
CA GLY A 167 12.84 -2.29 -18.27
C GLY A 167 12.82 -0.84 -17.73
N GLN A 168 11.72 -0.44 -17.17
CA GLN A 168 11.50 0.89 -16.59
C GLN A 168 11.56 0.86 -15.07
#